data_66b777756337c26f67a12349ef57a3b3
#
_entry.id   66b777756337c26f67a12349ef57a3b3
#
_cell.length_a   1.000
_cell.length_b   1.000
_cell.length_c   1.000
_cell.angle_alpha   90.00
_cell.angle_beta   90.00
_cell.angle_gamma   90.00
#
_symmetry.space_group_name_H-M   'P 1'
#
loop_
_entity.id
_entity.type
_entity.pdbx_description
1 polymer ?
#
loop_
_entity_poly.entity_id
_entity_poly.type
_entity_poly.pdbx_seq_one_letter_code
_entity_poly.pdbx_strand_id
1 'polypeptide(L)'
;MWPIEYTQEYEDWFSLQEDENKMVINAKVILLSEFGPQLGRPYVDTIHGSKYKNLKELRIKFKNTVFRILFCFNKNRNCWLIIGGNKKGKNKDDFYAKLIRQAEDLIDKYPEILEGKNA
;
A
#
# COMPACT_ATOMS: atom_id res chain seq x y z
N MET A 1 14.14 -7.21 9.37
CA MET A 1 12.99 -6.39 8.97
C MET A 1 13.07 -6.06 7.49
N TRP A 2 11.94 -5.93 6.86
CA TRP A 2 11.89 -5.52 5.45
C TRP A 2 11.98 -4.01 5.35
N PRO A 3 12.97 -3.46 4.63
CA PRO A 3 13.02 -2.01 4.41
C PRO A 3 11.75 -1.51 3.72
N ILE A 4 11.25 -0.38 4.18
CA ILE A 4 10.05 0.25 3.61
C ILE A 4 10.51 1.41 2.72
N GLU A 5 10.09 1.34 1.46
CA GLU A 5 10.21 2.44 0.50
C GLU A 5 8.80 2.94 0.18
N TYR A 6 8.68 4.15 -0.32
CA TYR A 6 7.37 4.68 -0.69
C TYR A 6 7.49 5.70 -1.81
N THR A 7 6.40 5.82 -2.56
CA THR A 7 6.31 6.83 -3.62
C THR A 7 6.06 8.21 -3.01
N GLN A 8 6.37 9.25 -3.77
CA GLN A 8 6.00 10.61 -3.38
C GLN A 8 4.48 10.73 -3.24
N GLU A 9 3.74 10.08 -4.11
CA GLU A 9 2.28 10.10 -4.09
C GLU A 9 1.69 9.47 -2.84
N TYR A 10 2.29 8.38 -2.34
CA TYR A 10 1.92 7.82 -1.05
C TYR A 10 2.19 8.82 0.07
N GLU A 11 3.37 9.44 0.07
CA GLU A 11 3.71 10.41 1.11
C GLU A 11 2.77 11.61 1.10
N ASP A 12 2.42 12.11 -0.08
CA ASP A 12 1.46 13.20 -0.22
C ASP A 12 0.10 12.84 0.38
N TRP A 13 -0.38 11.63 0.06
CA TRP A 13 -1.62 11.13 0.64
C TRP A 13 -1.52 10.98 2.16
N PHE A 14 -0.43 10.38 2.64
CA PHE A 14 -0.22 10.16 4.07
C PHE A 14 -0.16 11.49 4.85
N SER A 15 0.53 12.48 4.32
CA SER A 15 0.70 13.77 5.00
C SER A 15 -0.60 14.54 5.19
N LEU A 16 -1.62 14.26 4.39
CA LEU A 16 -2.95 14.87 4.51
C LEU A 16 -3.80 14.25 5.62
N GLN A 17 -3.38 13.13 6.19
CA GLN A 17 -4.14 12.48 7.23
C GLN A 17 -4.00 13.19 8.57
N GLU A 18 -5.01 13.06 9.43
CA GLU A 18 -4.93 13.56 10.80
C GLU A 18 -3.87 12.78 11.59
N ASP A 19 -3.30 13.41 12.61
CA ASP A 19 -2.18 12.84 13.37
C ASP A 19 -2.51 11.47 13.95
N GLU A 20 -3.71 11.29 14.49
CA GLU A 20 -4.15 10.02 15.05
C GLU A 20 -4.17 8.92 13.98
N ASN A 21 -4.64 9.23 12.78
CA ASN A 21 -4.67 8.31 11.65
C ASN A 21 -3.26 7.97 11.17
N LYS A 22 -2.35 8.95 11.14
CA LYS A 22 -0.95 8.71 10.81
C LYS A 22 -0.31 7.72 11.76
N MET A 23 -0.59 7.83 13.04
CA MET A 23 -0.05 6.91 14.06
C MET A 23 -0.54 5.46 13.81
N VAL A 24 -1.82 5.30 13.51
CA VAL A 24 -2.40 3.99 13.25
C VAL A 24 -1.84 3.39 11.96
N ILE A 25 -1.72 4.19 10.91
CA ILE A 25 -1.13 3.76 9.64
C ILE A 25 0.31 3.29 9.87
N ASN A 26 1.13 4.10 10.55
CA ASN A 26 2.53 3.76 10.80
C ASN A 26 2.67 2.49 11.64
N ALA A 27 1.80 2.27 12.62
CA ALA A 27 1.81 1.03 13.41
C ALA A 27 1.61 -0.21 12.51
N LYS A 28 0.71 -0.13 11.54
CA LYS A 28 0.48 -1.23 10.60
C LYS A 28 1.62 -1.40 9.60
N VAL A 29 2.24 -0.31 9.18
CA VAL A 29 3.42 -0.36 8.31
C VAL A 29 4.58 -1.03 9.05
N ILE A 30 4.77 -0.73 10.33
CA ILE A 30 5.80 -1.39 11.16
C ILE A 30 5.53 -2.90 11.24
N LEU A 31 4.28 -3.29 11.46
CA LEU A 31 3.89 -4.69 11.48
C LEU A 31 4.23 -5.38 10.15
N LEU A 32 3.94 -4.72 9.04
CA LEU A 32 4.26 -5.21 7.70
C LEU A 32 5.78 -5.37 7.52
N SER A 33 6.56 -4.40 7.98
CA SER A 33 8.02 -4.45 7.92
C SER A 33 8.58 -5.64 8.73
N GLU A 34 8.00 -5.94 9.88
CA GLU A 34 8.48 -7.04 10.74
C GLU A 34 8.18 -8.40 10.14
N PHE A 35 6.97 -8.61 9.64
CA PHE A 35 6.54 -9.92 9.17
C PHE A 35 6.73 -10.12 7.67
N GLY A 36 6.85 -9.05 6.90
CA GLY A 36 7.09 -9.14 5.45
C GLY A 36 6.00 -9.92 4.72
N PRO A 37 6.38 -10.71 3.70
CA PRO A 37 5.42 -11.47 2.89
C PRO A 37 4.61 -12.51 3.67
N GLN A 38 5.00 -12.84 4.89
CA GLN A 38 4.26 -13.78 5.74
C GLN A 38 3.02 -13.14 6.38
N LEU A 39 2.95 -11.82 6.40
CA LEU A 39 1.78 -11.13 6.95
C LEU A 39 0.58 -11.35 6.04
N GLY A 40 -0.45 -11.99 6.57
CA GLY A 40 -1.66 -12.30 5.84
C GLY A 40 -2.89 -11.67 6.48
N ARG A 41 -4.03 -12.27 6.18
CA ARG A 41 -5.30 -11.81 6.74
C ARG A 41 -5.27 -11.84 8.26
N PRO A 42 -5.95 -10.90 8.91
CA PRO A 42 -6.82 -9.86 8.34
C PRO A 42 -6.10 -8.60 7.88
N TYR A 43 -4.77 -8.53 8.01
CA TYR A 43 -3.99 -7.31 7.78
C TYR A 43 -3.64 -7.08 6.32
N VAL A 44 -3.40 -8.14 5.58
CA VAL A 44 -2.97 -8.10 4.18
C VAL A 44 -3.81 -9.03 3.33
N ASP A 45 -4.16 -8.59 2.14
CA ASP A 45 -4.80 -9.43 1.14
C ASP A 45 -4.22 -9.15 -0.24
N THR A 46 -4.39 -10.10 -1.16
CA THR A 46 -3.95 -9.97 -2.54
C THR A 46 -4.95 -9.10 -3.30
N ILE A 47 -4.44 -8.22 -4.17
CA ILE A 47 -5.27 -7.47 -5.10
C ILE A 47 -5.53 -8.31 -6.33
N HIS A 48 -6.82 -8.46 -6.67
CA HIS A 48 -7.25 -9.12 -7.89
C HIS A 48 -7.66 -8.06 -8.92
N GLY A 49 -7.49 -8.37 -10.20
CA GLY A 49 -7.88 -7.47 -11.27
C GLY A 49 -6.82 -6.45 -11.68
N SER A 50 -5.59 -6.59 -11.18
CA SER A 50 -4.48 -5.78 -11.64
C SER A 50 -3.64 -6.53 -12.67
N LYS A 51 -3.05 -5.78 -13.61
CA LYS A 51 -2.03 -6.33 -14.51
C LYS A 51 -0.74 -6.72 -13.78
N TYR A 52 -0.54 -6.24 -12.55
CA TYR A 52 0.61 -6.59 -11.71
C TYR A 52 0.23 -7.62 -10.66
N LYS A 53 0.74 -8.83 -10.80
CA LYS A 53 0.35 -9.97 -9.96
C LYS A 53 0.81 -9.86 -8.51
N ASN A 54 1.84 -9.06 -8.25
CA ASN A 54 2.41 -8.93 -6.91
C ASN A 54 1.77 -7.83 -6.08
N LEU A 55 0.73 -7.19 -6.59
CA LEU A 55 0.08 -6.09 -5.91
C LEU A 55 -0.78 -6.62 -4.76
N LYS A 56 -0.57 -6.06 -3.57
CA LYS A 56 -1.26 -6.42 -2.34
C LYS A 56 -1.85 -5.18 -1.68
N GLU A 57 -2.77 -5.39 -0.74
CA GLU A 57 -3.32 -4.31 0.07
C GLU A 57 -3.05 -4.54 1.55
N LEU A 58 -2.65 -3.47 2.24
CA LEU A 58 -2.61 -3.39 3.68
C LEU A 58 -3.94 -2.81 4.16
N ARG A 59 -4.62 -3.50 5.07
CA ARG A 59 -5.98 -3.20 5.50
C ARG A 59 -5.95 -2.62 6.90
N ILE A 60 -6.47 -1.39 7.05
CA ILE A 60 -6.46 -0.68 8.33
C ILE A 60 -7.84 -0.11 8.58
N LYS A 61 -8.50 -0.56 9.65
CA LYS A 61 -9.76 0.01 10.08
C LYS A 61 -9.57 0.71 11.41
N PHE A 62 -9.94 1.98 11.47
CA PHE A 62 -9.81 2.76 12.69
C PHE A 62 -10.89 3.84 12.75
N LYS A 63 -11.76 3.77 13.79
CA LYS A 63 -12.88 4.71 13.96
C LYS A 63 -13.71 4.80 12.68
N ASN A 64 -13.81 6.00 12.09
CA ASN A 64 -14.59 6.24 10.88
C ASN A 64 -13.78 6.08 9.59
N THR A 65 -12.60 5.49 9.65
CA THR A 65 -11.76 5.28 8.48
C THR A 65 -11.64 3.81 8.12
N VAL A 66 -11.52 3.54 6.82
CA VAL A 66 -11.25 2.20 6.28
C VAL A 66 -10.14 2.38 5.26
N PHE A 67 -8.90 2.38 5.73
CA PHE A 67 -7.75 2.62 4.86
C PHE A 67 -7.35 1.36 4.12
N ARG A 68 -6.95 1.55 2.87
CA ARG A 68 -6.30 0.55 2.04
C ARG A 68 -5.02 1.15 1.47
N ILE A 69 -3.89 0.50 1.69
CA ILE A 69 -2.61 0.92 1.13
C ILE A 69 -2.15 -0.17 0.18
N LEU A 70 -2.02 0.16 -1.11
CA LEU A 70 -1.52 -0.79 -2.08
C LEU A 70 -0.01 -0.80 -2.05
N PHE A 71 0.56 -2.00 -2.02
CA PHE A 71 2.00 -2.20 -1.87
C PHE A 71 2.45 -3.47 -2.57
N CYS A 72 3.75 -3.62 -2.72
CA CYS A 72 4.34 -4.87 -3.20
C CYS A 72 5.72 -5.07 -2.58
N PHE A 73 6.17 -6.33 -2.59
CA PHE A 73 7.55 -6.68 -2.28
C PHE A 73 8.30 -6.87 -3.59
N ASN A 74 9.52 -6.36 -3.66
CA ASN A 74 10.33 -6.49 -4.87
C ASN A 74 11.47 -7.50 -4.72
N LYS A 75 12.21 -7.70 -5.82
CA LYS A 75 13.32 -8.66 -5.86
C LYS A 75 14.47 -8.31 -4.92
N ASN A 76 14.61 -7.02 -4.57
CA ASN A 76 15.65 -6.55 -3.65
C ASN A 76 15.21 -6.61 -2.19
N ARG A 77 14.12 -7.32 -1.91
CA ARG A 77 13.58 -7.51 -0.56
C ARG A 77 13.17 -6.20 0.11
N ASN A 78 12.70 -5.25 -0.68
CA ASN A 78 12.09 -4.02 -0.19
C ASN A 78 10.56 -4.14 -0.29
N CYS A 79 9.88 -3.47 0.63
CA CYS A 79 8.43 -3.30 0.58
C CYS A 79 8.14 -1.88 0.10
N TRP A 80 7.46 -1.76 -1.04
CA TRP A 80 7.08 -0.47 -1.62
C TRP A 80 5.64 -0.13 -1.32
N LEU A 81 5.41 0.94 -0.57
CA LEU A 81 4.09 1.53 -0.38
C LEU A 81 3.81 2.45 -1.57
N ILE A 82 2.76 2.15 -2.32
CA ILE A 82 2.53 2.79 -3.63
C ILE A 82 1.52 3.91 -3.53
N ILE A 83 0.34 3.64 -2.98
CA ILE A 83 -0.72 4.64 -2.84
C ILE A 83 -1.69 4.19 -1.75
N GLY A 84 -2.30 5.14 -1.07
CA GLY A 84 -3.33 4.86 -0.08
C GLY A 84 -4.64 5.53 -0.41
N GLY A 85 -5.70 5.05 0.23
CA GLY A 85 -7.02 5.62 0.12
C GLY A 85 -7.90 5.23 1.29
N ASN A 86 -8.97 5.99 1.49
CA ASN A 86 -9.98 5.72 2.49
C ASN A 86 -11.26 5.24 1.81
N LYS A 87 -11.62 3.97 2.06
CA LYS A 87 -12.77 3.33 1.43
C LYS A 87 -14.10 3.74 2.08
N LYS A 88 -14.07 4.33 3.26
CA LYS A 88 -15.27 4.67 4.02
C LYS A 88 -16.26 5.50 3.21
N GLY A 89 -17.51 5.05 3.16
CA GLY A 89 -18.58 5.77 2.47
C GLY A 89 -18.53 5.70 0.95
N LYS A 90 -17.66 4.89 0.38
CA LYS A 90 -17.51 4.76 -1.07
C LYS A 90 -18.00 3.43 -1.59
N ASN A 91 -18.46 3.41 -2.86
CA ASN A 91 -18.76 2.17 -3.54
C ASN A 91 -17.48 1.36 -3.67
N LYS A 92 -17.54 0.08 -3.27
CA LYS A 92 -16.37 -0.79 -3.20
C LYS A 92 -15.69 -0.93 -4.58
N ASP A 93 -16.46 -1.23 -5.61
CA ASP A 93 -15.91 -1.50 -6.93
C ASP A 93 -15.28 -0.24 -7.54
N ASP A 94 -15.92 0.91 -7.38
CA ASP A 94 -15.38 2.18 -7.86
C ASP A 94 -14.11 2.57 -7.12
N PHE A 95 -14.10 2.37 -5.81
CA PHE A 95 -12.93 2.66 -4.98
C PHE A 95 -11.71 1.84 -5.43
N TYR A 96 -11.88 0.51 -5.56
CA TYR A 96 -10.76 -0.35 -5.96
C TYR A 96 -10.34 -0.12 -7.41
N ALA A 97 -11.30 0.10 -8.32
CA ALA A 97 -10.96 0.39 -9.72
C ALA A 97 -10.04 1.60 -9.82
N LYS A 98 -10.36 2.68 -9.09
CA LYS A 98 -9.55 3.90 -9.09
C LYS A 98 -8.20 3.69 -8.43
N LEU A 99 -8.18 3.04 -7.25
CA LEU A 99 -6.94 2.85 -6.48
C LEU A 99 -5.97 1.94 -7.23
N ILE A 100 -6.46 0.86 -7.84
CA ILE A 100 -5.65 -0.06 -8.64
C ILE A 100 -5.06 0.66 -9.83
N ARG A 101 -5.86 1.48 -10.54
CA ARG A 101 -5.36 2.25 -11.68
C ARG A 101 -4.25 3.21 -11.25
N GLN A 102 -4.43 3.91 -10.13
CA GLN A 102 -3.40 4.79 -9.60
C GLN A 102 -2.11 4.02 -9.28
N ALA A 103 -2.23 2.85 -8.66
CA ALA A 103 -1.06 2.02 -8.35
C ALA A 103 -0.35 1.54 -9.62
N GLU A 104 -1.11 1.10 -10.64
CA GLU A 104 -0.53 0.66 -11.90
C GLU A 104 0.24 1.78 -12.60
N ASP A 105 -0.35 2.97 -12.64
CA ASP A 105 0.30 4.14 -13.23
C ASP A 105 1.60 4.49 -12.49
N LEU A 106 1.61 4.36 -11.18
CA LEU A 106 2.81 4.63 -10.38
C LEU A 106 3.89 3.56 -10.56
N ILE A 107 3.51 2.29 -10.68
CA ILE A 107 4.45 1.22 -10.99
C ILE A 107 5.08 1.46 -12.36
N ASP A 108 4.27 1.87 -13.35
CA ASP A 108 4.77 2.21 -14.69
C ASP A 108 5.74 3.40 -14.65
N LYS A 109 5.47 4.39 -13.79
CA LYS A 109 6.30 5.58 -13.62
C LYS A 109 7.60 5.29 -12.89
N TYR A 110 7.58 4.39 -11.91
CA TYR A 110 8.70 4.06 -11.04
C TYR A 110 9.07 2.57 -11.17
N PRO A 111 9.84 2.19 -12.21
CA PRO A 111 10.17 0.77 -12.43
C PRO A 111 10.85 0.09 -11.25
N GLU A 112 11.57 0.85 -10.41
CA GLU A 112 12.23 0.32 -9.21
C GLU A 112 11.28 -0.30 -8.19
N ILE A 113 9.98 0.00 -8.28
CA ILE A 113 8.99 -0.60 -7.38
C ILE A 113 8.99 -2.12 -7.52
N LEU A 114 9.08 -2.62 -8.75
CA LEU A 114 9.10 -4.07 -9.01
C LEU A 114 10.50 -4.66 -9.05
N GLU A 115 11.44 -3.93 -9.66
CA GLU A 115 12.75 -4.46 -9.99
C GLU A 115 13.80 -4.13 -8.93
N GLY A 116 13.56 -3.12 -8.12
CA GLY A 116 14.55 -2.60 -7.20
C GLY A 116 15.53 -1.69 -7.91
N LYS A 117 16.42 -1.07 -7.11
CA LYS A 117 17.48 -0.21 -7.65
C LYS A 117 18.57 -1.07 -8.23
N ASN A 118 19.06 -0.70 -9.40
CA ASN A 118 20.25 -1.31 -9.94
C ASN A 118 21.45 -0.91 -9.07
N ALA A 119 22.19 -1.89 -8.64
CA ALA A 119 23.41 -1.68 -7.87
C ALA A 119 24.47 -1.06 -8.80
#